data_1ddaff9448ae930f8044aa8aa384f556
#
_entry.id   1ddaff9448ae930f8044aa8aa384f556
#
_cell.length_a   1.000
_cell.length_b   1.000
_cell.length_c   1.000
_cell.angle_alpha   90.00
_cell.angle_beta   90.00
_cell.angle_gamma   90.00
#
_symmetry.space_group_name_H-M   'P 1'
#
loop_
_entity.id
_entity.type
_entity.pdbx_description
1 polymer ?
#
loop_
_entity_poly.entity_id
_entity_poly.type
_entity_poly.pdbx_seq_one_letter_code
_entity_poly.pdbx_strand_id
1 'polypeptide(L)'
;MSNFKQKVLTAAVDRYVLTPTQCMMLRQDAEVIGMKRAPVLAKDGVTRTVSRTRTCTSCWIPFAPHYKWLYGIINELTEQINAEHYRFDVTGVQQLQILRYSPLQKFRWHWDCYTSEAPVRKLTAVVNLSAPNEYLGGGLQVKADIENVRFIREQGAGCWFPSYVEHRARAPIWGTRWVLVAWLTGPAWR
;
A
#
# COMPACT_ATOMS: atom_id res chain seq x y z
N MET A 1 1.22 -13.80 37.25
CA MET A 1 1.08 -14.13 35.82
C MET A 1 0.72 -12.86 35.09
N SER A 2 1.69 -12.17 34.49
CA SER A 2 1.45 -10.91 33.77
C SER A 2 0.87 -11.22 32.40
N ASN A 3 -0.40 -10.86 32.18
CA ASN A 3 -1.01 -10.87 30.86
C ASN A 3 -0.35 -9.77 30.00
N PHE A 4 0.78 -10.06 29.40
CA PHE A 4 1.28 -9.28 28.27
C PHE A 4 0.32 -9.49 27.07
N LYS A 5 -0.72 -8.68 26.97
CA LYS A 5 -1.40 -8.49 25.69
C LYS A 5 -0.39 -7.83 24.76
N GLN A 6 0.25 -8.64 23.91
CA GLN A 6 1.13 -8.11 22.88
C GLN A 6 0.31 -7.17 22.00
N LYS A 7 0.57 -5.86 22.11
CA LYS A 7 -0.14 -4.85 21.32
C LYS A 7 0.32 -5.00 19.88
N VAL A 8 -0.55 -5.41 18.98
CA VAL A 8 -0.25 -5.48 17.55
C VAL A 8 0.12 -4.07 17.07
N LEU A 9 1.29 -3.93 16.45
CA LEU A 9 1.74 -2.67 15.90
C LEU A 9 0.79 -2.24 14.78
N THR A 10 0.27 -1.00 14.86
CA THR A 10 -0.67 -0.50 13.84
C THR A 10 -0.01 -0.33 12.49
N ALA A 11 1.28 0.02 12.45
CA ALA A 11 2.05 0.12 11.21
C ALA A 11 3.54 -0.06 11.48
N ALA A 12 4.20 -0.87 10.66
CA ALA A 12 5.65 -1.05 10.63
C ALA A 12 6.25 -0.31 9.44
N VAL A 13 7.45 0.22 9.62
CA VAL A 13 8.10 1.04 8.61
C VAL A 13 9.49 0.52 8.30
N ASP A 14 9.80 0.35 7.01
CA ASP A 14 11.13 0.13 6.47
C ASP A 14 11.54 1.31 5.59
N ARG A 15 12.78 1.80 5.73
CA ARG A 15 13.29 2.97 5.01
C ARG A 15 14.02 2.63 3.72
N TYR A 16 14.27 1.35 3.43
CA TYR A 16 15.15 0.93 2.35
C TYR A 16 14.56 -0.18 1.47
N VAL A 17 13.27 -0.12 1.18
CA VAL A 17 12.58 -1.13 0.37
C VAL A 17 13.07 -1.12 -1.08
N LEU A 18 13.16 0.07 -1.68
CA LEU A 18 13.57 0.26 -3.06
C LEU A 18 14.59 1.39 -3.18
N THR A 19 15.56 1.22 -4.08
CA THR A 19 16.49 2.29 -4.45
C THR A 19 15.78 3.38 -5.27
N PRO A 20 16.30 4.63 -5.32
CA PRO A 20 15.77 5.68 -6.19
C PRO A 20 15.68 5.26 -7.67
N THR A 21 16.66 4.51 -8.17
CA THR A 21 16.66 3.99 -9.54
C THR A 21 15.51 3.02 -9.78
N GLN A 22 15.26 2.08 -8.85
CA GLN A 22 14.13 1.15 -8.93
C GLN A 22 12.79 1.90 -8.88
N CYS A 23 12.67 2.92 -8.03
CA CYS A 23 11.48 3.76 -7.98
C CYS A 23 11.22 4.46 -9.32
N MET A 24 12.26 5.00 -9.94
CA MET A 24 12.16 5.65 -11.26
C MET A 24 11.75 4.65 -12.35
N MET A 25 12.38 3.48 -12.41
CA MET A 25 12.04 2.41 -13.36
C MET A 25 10.55 2.03 -13.25
N LEU A 26 10.07 1.77 -12.04
CA LEU A 26 8.67 1.40 -11.82
C LEU A 26 7.68 2.48 -12.25
N ARG A 27 8.03 3.75 -12.09
CA ARG A 27 7.20 4.87 -12.57
C ARG A 27 7.15 4.93 -14.09
N GLN A 28 8.29 4.70 -14.77
CA GLN A 28 8.37 4.62 -16.23
C GLN A 28 7.56 3.44 -16.75
N ASP A 29 7.74 2.26 -16.16
CA ASP A 29 6.97 1.06 -16.51
C ASP A 29 5.46 1.30 -16.37
N ALA A 30 5.03 1.99 -15.30
CA ALA A 30 3.64 2.31 -15.07
C ALA A 30 3.05 3.18 -16.19
N GLU A 31 3.83 4.15 -16.72
CA GLU A 31 3.39 4.95 -17.87
C GLU A 31 3.31 4.12 -19.15
N VAL A 32 4.27 3.19 -19.36
CA VAL A 32 4.26 2.28 -20.52
C VAL A 32 3.09 1.29 -20.45
N ILE A 33 2.83 0.69 -19.28
CA ILE A 33 1.68 -0.22 -19.08
C ILE A 33 0.36 0.52 -19.30
N GLY A 34 0.32 1.80 -18.94
CA GLY A 34 -0.85 2.67 -19.11
C GLY A 34 -1.61 2.90 -17.80
N MET A 35 -1.53 4.13 -17.32
CA MET A 35 -2.24 4.61 -16.13
C MET A 35 -3.71 4.88 -16.43
N LYS A 36 -4.61 4.21 -15.71
CA LYS A 36 -6.06 4.42 -15.84
C LYS A 36 -6.64 4.96 -14.53
N ARG A 37 -7.80 5.59 -14.60
CA ARG A 37 -8.50 6.03 -13.40
C ARG A 37 -8.76 4.85 -12.47
N ALA A 38 -8.32 4.97 -11.21
CA ALA A 38 -8.39 3.88 -10.26
C ALA A 38 -9.85 3.58 -9.85
N PRO A 39 -10.34 2.36 -10.01
CA PRO A 39 -11.67 1.96 -9.56
C PRO A 39 -11.71 1.75 -8.04
N VAL A 40 -12.91 1.66 -7.50
CA VAL A 40 -13.22 1.26 -6.12
C VAL A 40 -14.15 0.06 -6.17
N LEU A 41 -13.88 -0.95 -5.36
CA LEU A 41 -14.85 -2.02 -5.12
C LEU A 41 -15.99 -1.46 -4.26
N ALA A 42 -17.20 -1.49 -4.78
CA ALA A 42 -18.39 -1.07 -4.05
C ALA A 42 -18.88 -2.20 -3.10
N LYS A 43 -19.75 -1.85 -2.15
CA LYS A 43 -20.27 -2.79 -1.16
C LYS A 43 -21.05 -3.99 -1.77
N ASP A 44 -21.54 -3.81 -2.98
CA ASP A 44 -22.23 -4.86 -3.76
C ASP A 44 -21.28 -5.78 -4.54
N GLY A 45 -19.97 -5.69 -4.30
CA GLY A 45 -18.95 -6.47 -5.00
C GLY A 45 -18.63 -5.97 -6.42
N VAL A 46 -19.29 -4.94 -6.91
CA VAL A 46 -19.06 -4.39 -8.25
C VAL A 46 -18.00 -3.31 -8.23
N THR A 47 -17.01 -3.43 -9.10
CA THR A 47 -15.95 -2.42 -9.25
C THR A 47 -16.47 -1.21 -10.03
N ARG A 48 -16.43 -0.03 -9.41
CA ARG A 48 -16.89 1.23 -10.01
C ARG A 48 -15.87 2.34 -9.88
N THR A 49 -15.84 3.26 -10.85
CA THR A 49 -15.08 4.50 -10.73
C THR A 49 -15.90 5.52 -9.96
N VAL A 50 -15.59 5.71 -8.65
CA VAL A 50 -16.29 6.66 -7.79
C VAL A 50 -15.41 7.89 -7.55
N SER A 51 -15.71 8.98 -8.27
CA SER A 51 -14.91 10.21 -8.28
C SER A 51 -14.80 10.91 -6.91
N ARG A 52 -15.70 10.65 -5.99
CA ARG A 52 -15.69 11.26 -4.64
C ARG A 52 -14.82 10.49 -3.65
N THR A 53 -14.59 9.20 -3.87
CA THR A 53 -13.86 8.34 -2.93
C THR A 53 -12.40 8.17 -3.32
N ARG A 54 -12.15 7.83 -4.60
CA ARG A 54 -10.80 7.60 -5.14
C ARG A 54 -10.65 8.35 -6.45
N THR A 55 -9.70 9.30 -6.49
CA THR A 55 -9.53 10.19 -7.67
C THR A 55 -8.18 10.01 -8.37
N CYS A 56 -7.30 9.13 -7.87
CA CYS A 56 -5.99 8.86 -8.46
C CYS A 56 -6.08 8.03 -9.75
N THR A 57 -4.96 7.92 -10.45
CA THR A 57 -4.76 6.94 -11.52
C THR A 57 -3.92 5.78 -11.02
N SER A 58 -4.06 4.62 -11.64
CA SER A 58 -3.33 3.40 -11.29
C SER A 58 -3.05 2.50 -12.47
N CYS A 59 -2.03 1.66 -12.35
CA CYS A 59 -1.85 0.47 -13.17
C CYS A 59 -1.51 -0.74 -12.29
N TRP A 60 -1.81 -1.93 -12.78
CA TRP A 60 -1.44 -3.19 -12.16
C TRP A 60 -0.11 -3.65 -12.70
N ILE A 61 0.80 -4.06 -11.82
CA ILE A 61 2.06 -4.69 -12.21
C ILE A 61 1.79 -6.18 -12.40
N PRO A 62 1.99 -6.74 -13.60
CA PRO A 62 1.72 -8.14 -13.85
C PRO A 62 2.73 -9.05 -13.14
N PHE A 63 2.29 -10.26 -12.76
CA PHE A 63 3.20 -11.30 -12.31
C PHE A 63 3.92 -11.90 -13.53
N ALA A 64 5.01 -11.26 -13.95
CA ALA A 64 5.80 -11.62 -15.12
C ALA A 64 7.30 -11.75 -14.76
N PRO A 65 8.10 -12.46 -15.56
CA PRO A 65 9.53 -12.67 -15.28
C PRO A 65 10.28 -11.36 -15.01
N HIS A 66 9.96 -10.29 -15.72
CA HIS A 66 10.55 -8.96 -15.57
C HIS A 66 10.33 -8.35 -14.17
N TYR A 67 9.24 -8.69 -13.48
CA TYR A 67 8.91 -8.16 -12.14
C TYR A 67 9.14 -9.15 -11.00
N LYS A 68 9.68 -10.34 -11.25
CA LYS A 68 9.96 -11.34 -10.19
C LYS A 68 10.79 -10.76 -9.05
N TRP A 69 11.77 -9.91 -9.37
CA TRP A 69 12.61 -9.24 -8.38
C TRP A 69 11.79 -8.38 -7.41
N LEU A 70 10.78 -7.64 -7.92
CA LEU A 70 9.93 -6.78 -7.12
C LEU A 70 9.03 -7.58 -6.18
N TYR A 71 8.39 -8.64 -6.72
CA TYR A 71 7.60 -9.57 -5.90
C TYR A 71 8.46 -10.26 -4.84
N GLY A 72 9.72 -10.61 -5.17
CA GLY A 72 10.67 -11.19 -4.25
C GLY A 72 10.99 -10.26 -3.08
N ILE A 73 11.40 -9.02 -3.35
CA ILE A 73 11.70 -8.02 -2.32
C ILE A 73 10.50 -7.80 -1.39
N ILE A 74 9.31 -7.61 -1.94
CA ILE A 74 8.11 -7.34 -1.12
C ILE A 74 7.74 -8.56 -0.27
N ASN A 75 7.85 -9.79 -0.80
CA ASN A 75 7.59 -11.00 -0.02
C ASN A 75 8.59 -11.14 1.13
N GLU A 76 9.90 -11.04 0.85
CA GLU A 76 10.96 -11.20 1.83
C GLU A 76 10.82 -10.19 2.99
N LEU A 77 10.66 -8.91 2.68
CA LEU A 77 10.45 -7.88 3.69
C LEU A 77 9.14 -8.08 4.47
N THR A 78 8.09 -8.55 3.79
CA THR A 78 6.84 -8.85 4.49
C THR A 78 6.99 -10.02 5.46
N GLU A 79 7.71 -11.08 5.09
CA GLU A 79 7.98 -12.21 5.99
C GLU A 79 8.71 -11.74 7.24
N GLN A 80 9.75 -10.92 7.10
CA GLN A 80 10.50 -10.35 8.22
C GLN A 80 9.62 -9.49 9.13
N ILE A 81 8.91 -8.52 8.56
CA ILE A 81 8.02 -7.59 9.29
C ILE A 81 6.86 -8.35 9.93
N ASN A 82 6.29 -9.33 9.24
CA ASN A 82 5.21 -10.15 9.77
C ASN A 82 5.67 -11.02 10.94
N ALA A 83 6.84 -11.63 10.84
CA ALA A 83 7.41 -12.44 11.93
C ALA A 83 7.67 -11.60 13.18
N GLU A 84 8.16 -10.37 13.03
CA GLU A 84 8.47 -9.49 14.13
C GLU A 84 7.23 -8.85 14.76
N HIS A 85 6.27 -8.37 13.95
CA HIS A 85 5.23 -7.46 14.42
C HIS A 85 3.81 -8.03 14.40
N TYR A 86 3.44 -8.86 13.41
CA TYR A 86 2.05 -9.23 13.19
C TYR A 86 1.75 -10.71 13.42
N ARG A 87 2.63 -11.60 12.97
CA ARG A 87 2.49 -13.06 13.06
C ARG A 87 1.21 -13.59 12.43
N PHE A 88 0.79 -12.96 11.34
CA PHE A 88 -0.37 -13.41 10.58
C PHE A 88 0.01 -14.58 9.68
N ASP A 89 -0.96 -15.45 9.40
CA ASP A 89 -0.83 -16.49 8.40
C ASP A 89 -0.94 -15.85 7.00
N VAL A 90 0.21 -15.60 6.37
CA VAL A 90 0.35 -14.92 5.08
C VAL A 90 0.91 -15.89 4.05
N THR A 91 0.28 -15.98 2.88
CA THR A 91 0.72 -16.84 1.77
C THR A 91 1.59 -16.12 0.74
N GLY A 92 1.59 -14.79 0.75
CA GLY A 92 2.42 -13.94 -0.11
C GLY A 92 1.68 -12.80 -0.80
N VAL A 93 2.39 -12.12 -1.68
CA VAL A 93 1.84 -11.02 -2.48
C VAL A 93 0.85 -11.55 -3.50
N GLN A 94 -0.39 -11.09 -3.42
CA GLN A 94 -1.43 -11.37 -4.40
C GLN A 94 -1.32 -10.44 -5.60
N GLN A 95 -1.16 -9.14 -5.36
CA GLN A 95 -1.19 -8.11 -6.39
C GLN A 95 -0.31 -6.92 -6.02
N LEU A 96 0.30 -6.32 -7.05
CA LEU A 96 1.03 -5.06 -6.97
C LEU A 96 0.34 -4.02 -7.84
N GLN A 97 0.15 -2.82 -7.30
CA GLN A 97 -0.48 -1.71 -8.00
C GLN A 97 0.35 -0.44 -7.82
N ILE A 98 0.68 0.25 -8.92
CA ILE A 98 1.25 1.59 -8.85
C ILE A 98 0.12 2.61 -8.91
N LEU A 99 0.16 3.59 -8.02
CA LEU A 99 -0.79 4.70 -7.93
C LEU A 99 -0.08 6.01 -8.15
N ARG A 100 -0.73 6.92 -8.88
CA ARG A 100 -0.28 8.29 -9.07
C ARG A 100 -1.35 9.26 -8.56
N TYR A 101 -0.94 10.15 -7.68
CA TYR A 101 -1.76 11.21 -7.10
C TYR A 101 -1.23 12.56 -7.57
N SER A 102 -1.95 13.23 -8.45
CA SER A 102 -1.75 14.63 -8.84
C SER A 102 -2.41 15.58 -7.82
N PRO A 103 -2.22 16.90 -7.89
CA PRO A 103 -2.86 17.85 -7.00
C PRO A 103 -4.36 17.62 -6.87
N LEU A 104 -4.87 17.72 -5.63
CA LEU A 104 -6.26 17.47 -5.25
C LEU A 104 -6.72 16.01 -5.34
N GLN A 105 -5.95 15.11 -5.92
CA GLN A 105 -6.28 13.69 -5.99
C GLN A 105 -6.03 13.01 -4.65
N LYS A 106 -6.96 12.15 -4.25
CA LYS A 106 -6.97 11.49 -2.93
C LYS A 106 -7.64 10.13 -2.99
N PHE A 107 -7.46 9.36 -1.94
CA PHE A 107 -8.29 8.23 -1.59
C PHE A 107 -8.75 8.42 -0.15
N ARG A 108 -10.06 8.48 0.05
CA ARG A 108 -10.68 8.71 1.36
C ARG A 108 -10.38 7.56 2.33
N TRP A 109 -10.78 7.70 3.57
CA TRP A 109 -10.71 6.66 4.57
C TRP A 109 -11.40 5.38 4.08
N HIS A 110 -10.66 4.26 4.13
CA HIS A 110 -11.08 2.93 3.72
C HIS A 110 -10.20 1.87 4.39
N TRP A 111 -10.62 0.65 4.31
CA TRP A 111 -9.82 -0.54 4.63
C TRP A 111 -9.67 -1.41 3.37
N ASP A 112 -8.66 -2.26 3.35
CA ASP A 112 -8.36 -3.11 2.18
C ASP A 112 -8.89 -4.53 2.30
N CYS A 113 -9.36 -4.94 3.48
CA CYS A 113 -9.97 -6.23 3.75
C CYS A 113 -11.49 -6.14 3.53
N TYR A 114 -11.98 -6.68 2.41
CA TYR A 114 -13.39 -6.57 2.00
C TYR A 114 -14.17 -7.89 2.12
N THR A 115 -13.51 -9.00 2.39
CA THR A 115 -14.12 -10.32 2.49
C THR A 115 -13.61 -11.08 3.70
N SER A 116 -14.44 -11.94 4.26
CA SER A 116 -14.05 -12.93 5.27
C SER A 116 -13.66 -14.28 4.64
N GLU A 117 -13.94 -14.47 3.34
CA GLU A 117 -13.61 -15.68 2.61
C GLU A 117 -12.20 -15.62 2.05
N ALA A 118 -11.47 -16.74 2.12
CA ALA A 118 -10.11 -16.83 1.60
C ALA A 118 -10.09 -16.78 0.06
N PRO A 119 -9.01 -16.19 -0.53
CA PRO A 119 -7.89 -15.56 0.13
C PRO A 119 -8.21 -14.15 0.68
N VAL A 120 -7.93 -13.92 1.96
CA VAL A 120 -8.20 -12.64 2.64
C VAL A 120 -6.94 -11.80 2.63
N ARG A 121 -7.05 -10.49 2.35
CA ARG A 121 -5.95 -9.56 2.51
C ARG A 121 -5.61 -9.40 3.98
N LYS A 122 -4.40 -9.82 4.35
CA LYS A 122 -3.88 -9.79 5.72
C LYS A 122 -3.09 -8.52 6.00
N LEU A 123 -2.15 -8.20 5.10
CA LEU A 123 -1.30 -7.03 5.19
C LEU A 123 -1.39 -6.21 3.91
N THR A 124 -1.32 -4.90 4.06
CA THR A 124 -1.12 -3.92 3.00
C THR A 124 0.25 -3.30 3.20
N ALA A 125 1.05 -3.28 2.13
CA ALA A 125 2.31 -2.54 2.08
C ALA A 125 2.17 -1.37 1.11
N VAL A 126 2.68 -0.19 1.51
CA VAL A 126 2.71 1.01 0.67
C VAL A 126 4.13 1.54 0.62
N VAL A 127 4.76 1.52 -0.55
CA VAL A 127 6.11 2.04 -0.78
C VAL A 127 6.03 3.36 -1.52
N ASN A 128 6.71 4.40 -1.01
CA ASN A 128 6.74 5.72 -1.64
C ASN A 128 7.75 5.73 -2.79
N LEU A 129 7.29 6.01 -4.01
CA LEU A 129 8.14 6.03 -5.22
C LEU A 129 8.63 7.44 -5.59
N SER A 130 8.09 8.49 -4.98
CA SER A 130 8.47 9.88 -5.24
C SER A 130 9.52 10.38 -4.27
N ALA A 131 10.44 11.19 -4.77
CA ALA A 131 11.37 11.92 -3.92
C ALA A 131 10.63 12.99 -3.09
N PRO A 132 11.15 13.37 -1.89
CA PRO A 132 10.47 14.32 -1.01
C PRO A 132 10.27 15.72 -1.61
N ASN A 133 11.08 16.10 -2.59
CA ASN A 133 11.03 17.39 -3.29
C ASN A 133 10.15 17.39 -4.53
N GLU A 134 9.57 16.23 -4.92
CA GLU A 134 8.69 16.13 -6.10
C GLU A 134 7.23 16.49 -5.79
N TYR A 135 6.86 16.62 -4.51
CA TYR A 135 5.49 16.97 -4.12
C TYR A 135 5.42 17.63 -2.74
N LEU A 136 4.41 18.46 -2.55
CA LEU A 136 4.08 19.09 -1.27
C LEU A 136 2.70 18.61 -0.78
N GLY A 137 2.56 18.40 0.52
CA GLY A 137 1.34 17.83 1.10
C GLY A 137 1.24 16.34 0.81
N GLY A 138 0.02 15.83 0.70
CA GLY A 138 -0.21 14.41 0.41
C GLY A 138 0.19 13.50 1.58
N GLY A 139 0.41 12.23 1.25
CA GLY A 139 0.89 11.20 2.18
C GLY A 139 -0.17 10.18 2.57
N LEU A 140 0.32 9.07 3.09
CA LEU A 140 -0.49 8.02 3.69
C LEU A 140 -0.82 8.42 5.13
N GLN A 141 -2.02 8.16 5.57
CA GLN A 141 -2.41 8.19 6.98
C GLN A 141 -3.07 6.87 7.32
N VAL A 142 -2.65 6.26 8.41
CA VAL A 142 -3.25 5.05 8.98
C VAL A 142 -3.84 5.41 10.33
N LYS A 143 -5.03 4.92 10.64
CA LYS A 143 -5.74 5.20 11.88
C LYS A 143 -5.13 4.34 12.99
N ALA A 144 -4.41 4.97 13.90
CA ALA A 144 -3.88 4.36 15.11
C ALA A 144 -4.68 4.81 16.32
N ASP A 145 -4.69 4.01 17.39
CA ASP A 145 -5.49 4.27 18.60
C ASP A 145 -5.09 5.57 19.34
N ILE A 146 -3.89 6.09 19.11
CA ILE A 146 -3.35 7.22 19.86
C ILE A 146 -2.84 8.36 18.98
N GLU A 147 -2.33 8.09 17.76
CA GLU A 147 -1.86 9.12 16.83
C GLU A 147 -2.02 8.67 15.38
N ASN A 148 -2.46 9.60 14.51
CA ASN A 148 -2.38 9.39 13.06
C ASN A 148 -0.91 9.34 12.65
N VAL A 149 -0.38 8.15 12.40
CA VAL A 149 1.00 7.99 11.99
C VAL A 149 1.20 8.73 10.67
N ARG A 150 2.02 9.78 10.71
CA ARG A 150 2.44 10.52 9.52
C ARG A 150 3.57 9.76 8.86
N PHE A 151 3.32 9.31 7.65
CA PHE A 151 4.27 8.46 6.96
C PHE A 151 5.31 9.20 6.17
N ILE A 152 6.38 8.53 6.14
CA ILE A 152 7.64 8.62 5.47
C ILE A 152 7.47 9.26 4.11
N ARG A 153 8.27 10.29 3.88
CA ARG A 153 8.37 10.95 2.58
C ARG A 153 9.60 10.50 1.79
N GLU A 154 10.47 9.71 2.42
CA GLU A 154 11.67 9.22 1.77
C GLU A 154 11.29 8.33 0.59
N GLN A 155 11.99 8.53 -0.53
CA GLN A 155 11.83 7.70 -1.71
C GLN A 155 12.33 6.29 -1.43
N GLY A 156 11.55 5.29 -1.82
CA GLY A 156 11.86 3.90 -1.59
C GLY A 156 11.49 3.37 -0.21
N ALA A 157 11.06 4.22 0.71
CA ALA A 157 10.59 3.77 2.02
C ALA A 157 9.18 3.18 1.96
N GLY A 158 8.94 2.14 2.75
CA GLY A 158 7.69 1.39 2.82
C GLY A 158 7.04 1.37 4.19
N CYS A 159 5.75 1.13 4.21
CA CYS A 159 4.94 0.98 5.40
C CYS A 159 4.02 -0.23 5.26
N TRP A 160 4.03 -1.11 6.25
CA TRP A 160 3.17 -2.29 6.36
C TRP A 160 2.16 -2.11 7.48
N PHE A 161 0.91 -2.46 7.22
CA PHE A 161 -0.15 -2.42 8.22
C PHE A 161 -1.22 -3.49 7.94
N PRO A 162 -1.96 -3.95 8.97
CA PRO A 162 -3.05 -4.89 8.77
C PRO A 162 -4.10 -4.32 7.81
N SER A 163 -4.54 -5.12 6.83
CA SER A 163 -5.46 -4.67 5.78
C SER A 163 -6.84 -4.25 6.31
N TYR A 164 -7.19 -4.64 7.54
CA TYR A 164 -8.42 -4.20 8.22
C TYR A 164 -8.27 -2.83 8.91
N VAL A 165 -7.06 -2.27 8.96
CA VAL A 165 -6.85 -0.94 9.56
C VAL A 165 -7.27 0.15 8.59
N GLU A 166 -8.09 1.07 9.08
CA GLU A 166 -8.58 2.18 8.28
C GLU A 166 -7.45 3.15 7.93
N HIS A 167 -7.34 3.48 6.65
CA HIS A 167 -6.28 4.34 6.15
C HIS A 167 -6.76 5.21 4.99
N ARG A 168 -5.99 6.25 4.65
CA ARG A 168 -6.27 7.14 3.51
C ARG A 168 -5.00 7.66 2.85
N ALA A 169 -5.11 8.04 1.57
CA ALA A 169 -4.12 8.85 0.87
C ALA A 169 -4.62 10.29 0.77
N ARG A 170 -3.88 11.23 1.39
CA ARG A 170 -4.16 12.67 1.29
C ARG A 170 -3.74 13.19 -0.08
N ALA A 171 -4.43 14.24 -0.53
CA ALA A 171 -4.09 14.91 -1.77
C ALA A 171 -2.78 15.69 -1.65
N PRO A 172 -1.87 15.60 -2.63
CA PRO A 172 -0.83 16.60 -2.78
C PRO A 172 -1.44 17.98 -3.04
N ILE A 173 -0.79 19.01 -2.52
CA ILE A 173 -1.12 20.42 -2.79
C ILE A 173 -0.43 20.82 -4.11
N TRP A 174 0.79 20.36 -4.29
CA TRP A 174 1.63 20.60 -5.45
C TRP A 174 2.42 19.34 -5.82
N GLY A 175 2.78 19.22 -7.10
CA GLY A 175 3.56 18.10 -7.60
C GLY A 175 2.78 16.80 -7.68
N THR A 176 3.47 15.68 -7.88
CA THR A 176 2.85 14.37 -8.07
C THR A 176 3.46 13.32 -7.17
N ARG A 177 2.63 12.63 -6.40
CA ARG A 177 3.05 11.54 -5.54
C ARG A 177 2.76 10.20 -6.19
N TRP A 178 3.79 9.37 -6.31
CA TRP A 178 3.72 7.99 -6.78
C TRP A 178 3.94 7.01 -5.64
N VAL A 179 3.19 5.94 -5.61
CA VAL A 179 3.34 4.85 -4.65
C VAL A 179 3.13 3.49 -5.30
N LEU A 180 3.85 2.50 -4.77
CA LEU A 180 3.55 1.08 -4.99
C LEU A 180 2.70 0.60 -3.82
N VAL A 181 1.62 -0.12 -4.10
CA VAL A 181 0.80 -0.80 -3.11
C VAL A 181 0.88 -2.30 -3.37
N ALA A 182 1.10 -3.07 -2.32
CA ALA A 182 1.08 -4.52 -2.34
C ALA A 182 0.03 -5.04 -1.37
N TRP A 183 -0.77 -6.01 -1.82
CA TRP A 183 -1.69 -6.74 -0.96
C TRP A 183 -1.20 -8.17 -0.77
N LEU A 184 -1.05 -8.52 0.50
CA LEU A 184 -0.58 -9.83 0.92
C LEU A 184 -1.76 -10.59 1.53
N THR A 185 -2.00 -11.76 1.02
CA THR A 185 -3.17 -12.56 1.38
C THR A 185 -2.81 -13.77 2.22
N GLY A 186 -3.82 -14.38 2.78
CA GLY A 186 -3.73 -15.62 3.55
C GLY A 186 -5.11 -16.26 3.71
N PRO A 187 -5.23 -17.33 4.51
CA PRO A 187 -6.49 -17.99 4.80
C PRO A 187 -7.46 -17.04 5.53
N ALA A 188 -8.70 -17.44 5.69
CA ALA A 188 -9.68 -16.70 6.48
C ALA A 188 -9.16 -16.40 7.90
N TRP A 189 -9.66 -15.33 8.51
CA TRP A 189 -9.36 -15.03 9.91
C TRP A 189 -10.00 -16.09 10.81
N ARG A 190 -9.25 -16.56 11.79
CA ARG A 190 -9.71 -17.51 12.82
C ARG A 190 -9.84 -16.82 14.16
#